data_f49418ac8480c7444c11874d9ff850c6
#
_entry.id   f49418ac8480c7444c11874d9ff850c6
#
_cell.length_a   1.000
_cell.length_b   1.000
_cell.length_c   1.000
_cell.angle_alpha   90.00
_cell.angle_beta   90.00
_cell.angle_gamma   90.00
#
_symmetry.space_group_name_H-M   'P 1'
#
loop_
_entity.id
_entity.type
_entity.pdbx_description
1 polymer ?
#
loop_
_entity_poly.entity_id
_entity_poly.type
_entity_poly.pdbx_seq_one_letter_code
_entity_poly.pdbx_strand_id
1 'polypeptide(L)'
;MQWFIQDVNIGKNLRSLRERHGYSQYKLVIKLHLMGSSMSRSTYSKIETGTRNIRISDFLALKQIYGVDFSEFFVGLLPEKNTFV
;
A
#
# COMPACT_ATOMS: atom_id res chain seq x y z
N MET A 1 -13.82 -1.87 -12.36
CA MET A 1 -12.52 -1.90 -11.67
C MET A 1 -12.72 -1.61 -10.20
N GLN A 2 -12.05 -2.37 -9.36
CA GLN A 2 -12.27 -2.28 -7.92
C GLN A 2 -11.19 -1.48 -7.23
N TRP A 3 -11.58 -0.70 -6.22
CA TRP A 3 -10.68 0.18 -5.48
C TRP A 3 -10.87 -0.05 -3.98
N PHE A 4 -9.76 0.04 -3.24
CA PHE A 4 -9.84 0.28 -1.80
C PHE A 4 -10.05 1.77 -1.60
N ILE A 5 -11.14 2.10 -0.93
CA ILE A 5 -11.41 3.49 -0.55
C ILE A 5 -10.67 3.75 0.76
N GLN A 6 -9.75 4.71 0.74
CA GLN A 6 -8.95 5.00 1.93
C GLN A 6 -9.68 6.00 2.84
N ASP A 7 -10.71 5.51 3.52
CA ASP A 7 -11.26 6.26 4.64
C ASP A 7 -10.35 6.14 5.87
N VAL A 8 -9.43 5.20 5.83
CA VAL A 8 -8.33 5.08 6.80
C VAL A 8 -7.03 5.09 6.00
N ASN A 9 -6.12 5.99 6.35
CA ASN A 9 -4.90 6.19 5.57
C ASN A 9 -3.86 5.13 5.88
N ILE A 10 -3.61 4.24 4.92
CA ILE A 10 -2.57 3.22 5.02
C ILE A 10 -1.22 3.71 4.47
N GLY A 11 -1.14 4.96 4.02
CA GLY A 11 0.05 5.48 3.34
C GLY A 11 1.31 5.41 4.19
N LYS A 12 1.21 5.70 5.48
CA LYS A 12 2.36 5.60 6.39
C LYS A 12 2.92 4.19 6.45
N ASN A 13 2.03 3.20 6.47
CA ASN A 13 2.45 1.80 6.53
C ASN A 13 3.08 1.37 5.21
N LEU A 14 2.53 1.84 4.09
CA LEU A 14 3.13 1.59 2.78
C LEU A 14 4.55 2.16 2.70
N ARG A 15 4.72 3.39 3.17
CA ARG A 15 6.03 4.03 3.19
C ARG A 15 7.00 3.28 4.08
N SER A 16 6.55 2.89 5.28
CA SER A 16 7.38 2.14 6.22
C SER A 16 7.83 0.82 5.62
N LEU A 17 6.92 0.07 4.99
CA LEU A 17 7.27 -1.19 4.32
C LEU A 17 8.29 -0.96 3.22
N ARG A 18 8.07 0.08 2.40
CA ARG A 18 8.97 0.39 1.30
C ARG A 18 10.37 0.72 1.82
N GLU A 19 10.45 1.57 2.85
CA GLU A 19 11.74 1.99 3.41
C GLU A 19 12.46 0.83 4.09
N ARG A 20 11.72 -0.03 4.80
CA ARG A 20 12.32 -1.21 5.43
C ARG A 20 12.90 -2.18 4.41
N HIS A 21 12.37 -2.21 3.20
CA HIS A 21 12.89 -3.06 2.13
C HIS A 21 13.95 -2.35 1.27
N GLY A 22 14.29 -1.10 1.61
CA GLY A 22 15.34 -0.37 0.91
C GLY A 22 14.94 0.12 -0.47
N TYR A 23 13.65 0.26 -0.75
CA TYR A 23 13.18 0.69 -2.07
C TYR A 23 12.89 2.18 -2.11
N SER A 24 13.37 2.85 -3.16
CA SER A 24 12.84 4.16 -3.53
C SER A 24 11.44 3.99 -4.12
N GLN A 25 10.68 5.09 -4.21
CA GLN A 25 9.39 5.03 -4.92
C GLN A 25 9.56 4.60 -6.37
N TYR A 26 10.61 5.11 -7.01
CA TYR A 26 10.90 4.76 -8.41
C TYR A 26 11.14 3.26 -8.57
N LYS A 27 11.97 2.69 -7.71
CA LYS A 27 12.29 1.26 -7.79
C LYS A 27 11.05 0.40 -7.52
N LEU A 28 10.22 0.80 -6.56
CA LEU A 28 9.00 0.06 -6.28
C LEU A 28 8.04 0.09 -7.47
N VAL A 29 7.90 1.24 -8.11
CA VAL A 29 7.03 1.37 -9.29
C VAL A 29 7.52 0.47 -10.43
N ILE A 30 8.83 0.37 -10.63
CA ILE A 30 9.38 -0.56 -11.61
C ILE A 30 8.98 -2.00 -11.27
N LYS A 31 9.07 -2.39 -10.01
CA LYS A 31 8.66 -3.73 -9.59
C LYS A 31 7.18 -3.98 -9.83
N LEU A 32 6.34 -2.98 -9.58
CA LEU A 32 4.92 -3.06 -9.86
C LEU A 32 4.65 -3.26 -11.36
N HIS A 33 5.38 -2.52 -12.21
CA HIS A 33 5.24 -2.67 -13.66
C HIS A 33 5.60 -4.08 -14.11
N LEU A 34 6.63 -4.68 -13.53
CA LEU A 34 7.01 -6.04 -13.84
C LEU A 34 5.93 -7.04 -13.46
N MET A 35 5.03 -6.68 -12.57
CA MET A 35 3.90 -7.51 -12.17
C MET A 35 2.61 -7.14 -12.90
N GLY A 36 2.70 -6.31 -13.93
CA GLY A 36 1.56 -5.97 -14.78
C GLY A 36 0.82 -4.70 -14.38
N SER A 37 1.27 -3.99 -13.35
CA SER A 37 0.65 -2.73 -12.96
C SER A 37 1.03 -1.62 -13.93
N SER A 38 0.11 -0.67 -14.14
CA SER A 38 0.38 0.52 -14.92
C SER A 38 0.56 1.76 -14.03
N MET A 39 0.75 1.55 -12.72
CA MET A 39 0.85 2.66 -11.77
C MET A 39 2.04 3.55 -12.08
N SER A 40 1.80 4.86 -12.09
CA SER A 40 2.88 5.85 -12.22
C SER A 40 3.46 6.17 -10.85
N ARG A 41 4.68 6.71 -10.83
CA ARG A 41 5.29 7.16 -9.58
C ARG A 41 4.48 8.26 -8.92
N SER A 42 3.92 9.16 -9.72
CA SER A 42 3.08 10.25 -9.21
C SER A 42 1.85 9.69 -8.48
N THR A 43 1.19 8.71 -9.07
CA THR A 43 0.04 8.05 -8.44
C THR A 43 0.45 7.35 -7.15
N TYR A 44 1.55 6.61 -7.19
CA TYR A 44 2.02 5.90 -6.00
C TYR A 44 2.34 6.88 -4.86
N SER A 45 3.00 8.00 -5.18
CA SER A 45 3.31 9.02 -4.18
C SER A 45 2.04 9.53 -3.50
N LYS A 46 0.97 9.74 -4.25
CA LYS A 46 -0.31 10.19 -3.70
C LYS A 46 -0.96 9.13 -2.83
N ILE A 47 -0.76 7.87 -3.15
CA ILE A 47 -1.26 6.77 -2.32
C ILE A 47 -0.54 6.78 -0.97
N GLU A 48 0.78 6.97 -0.95
CA GLU A 48 1.54 7.06 0.30
C GLU A 48 1.12 8.24 1.17
N THR A 49 0.72 9.34 0.56
CA THR A 49 0.25 10.51 1.32
C THR A 49 -1.22 10.43 1.69
N GLY A 50 -1.93 9.39 1.23
CA GLY A 50 -3.33 9.19 1.57
C GLY A 50 -4.31 9.99 0.73
N THR A 51 -3.84 10.63 -0.34
CA THR A 51 -4.70 11.47 -1.18
C THR A 51 -5.26 10.74 -2.38
N ARG A 52 -4.94 9.46 -2.54
CA ARG A 52 -5.43 8.66 -3.65
C ARG A 52 -5.68 7.23 -3.21
N ASN A 53 -6.74 6.63 -3.73
CA ASN A 53 -7.07 5.23 -3.44
C ASN A 53 -6.16 4.30 -4.22
N ILE A 54 -6.01 3.06 -3.71
CA ILE A 54 -5.22 2.03 -4.37
C ILE A 54 -6.16 0.96 -4.93
N ARG A 55 -5.83 0.45 -6.11
CA ARG A 55 -6.55 -0.69 -6.67
C ARG A 55 -6.23 -1.94 -5.88
N ILE A 56 -7.23 -2.83 -5.76
CA ILE A 56 -7.00 -4.11 -5.07
C ILE A 56 -5.88 -4.89 -5.74
N SER A 57 -5.82 -4.90 -7.08
CA SER A 57 -4.76 -5.62 -7.79
C SER A 57 -3.37 -5.09 -7.45
N ASP A 58 -3.21 -3.78 -7.32
CA ASP A 58 -1.94 -3.17 -6.94
C ASP A 58 -1.59 -3.48 -5.48
N PHE A 59 -2.60 -3.49 -4.61
CA PHE A 59 -2.40 -3.86 -3.21
C PHE A 59 -1.90 -5.31 -3.08
N LEU A 60 -2.50 -6.22 -3.84
CA LEU A 60 -2.06 -7.62 -3.85
C LEU A 60 -0.63 -7.75 -4.40
N ALA A 61 -0.29 -6.94 -5.40
CA ALA A 61 1.07 -6.92 -5.95
C ALA A 61 2.08 -6.44 -4.89
N LEU A 62 1.74 -5.41 -4.13
CA LEU A 62 2.59 -4.93 -3.04
C LEU A 62 2.81 -6.02 -1.98
N LYS A 63 1.73 -6.73 -1.62
CA LYS A 63 1.85 -7.82 -0.66
C LYS A 63 2.85 -8.87 -1.16
N GLN A 64 2.81 -9.21 -2.43
CA GLN A 64 3.73 -10.17 -3.04
C GLN A 64 5.16 -9.64 -3.07
N ILE A 65 5.33 -8.39 -3.45
CA ILE A 65 6.66 -7.77 -3.54
C ILE A 65 7.35 -7.78 -2.17
N TYR A 66 6.61 -7.44 -1.12
CA TYR A 66 7.19 -7.38 0.22
C TYR A 66 7.22 -8.73 0.93
N GLY A 67 6.41 -9.69 0.51
CA GLY A 67 6.36 -11.01 1.14
C GLY A 67 5.90 -10.97 2.58
N VAL A 68 4.97 -10.09 2.91
CA VAL A 68 4.48 -9.91 4.28
C VAL A 68 3.00 -10.25 4.38
N ASP A 69 2.51 -10.42 5.61
CA ASP A 69 1.09 -10.61 5.86
C ASP A 69 0.33 -9.32 5.60
N PHE A 70 -0.96 -9.44 5.27
CA PHE A 70 -1.82 -8.28 5.09
C PHE A 70 -1.86 -7.40 6.33
N SER A 71 -1.74 -7.96 7.51
CA SER A 71 -1.74 -7.20 8.76
C SER A 71 -0.66 -6.13 8.80
N GLU A 72 0.45 -6.33 8.09
CA GLU A 72 1.54 -5.34 8.05
C GLU A 72 1.11 -4.03 7.40
N PHE A 73 0.10 -4.06 6.54
CA PHE A 73 -0.41 -2.86 5.90
C PHE A 73 -1.33 -2.05 6.82
N PHE A 74 -1.77 -2.64 7.91
CA PHE A 74 -2.79 -2.05 8.77
C PHE A 74 -2.30 -1.82 10.21
N VAL A 75 -1.01 -1.87 10.42
CA VAL A 75 -0.42 -1.66 11.76
C VAL A 75 -0.87 -0.31 12.32
N GLY A 76 -1.41 -0.32 13.54
CA GLY A 76 -1.86 0.87 14.22
C GLY A 76 -3.18 1.44 13.72
N LEU A 77 -3.84 0.76 12.77
CA LEU A 77 -5.07 1.27 12.16
C LEU A 77 -6.31 0.49 12.58
N LEU A 78 -6.15 -0.63 13.26
CA LEU A 78 -7.29 -1.44 13.69
C LEU A 78 -8.01 -0.74 14.85
N PRO A 79 -9.34 -0.83 14.88
CA PRO A 79 -10.09 -0.24 15.98
C PRO A 79 -9.75 -0.90 17.31
N GLU A 80 -10.02 -0.18 18.39
CA GLU A 80 -9.87 -0.75 19.73
C GLU A 80 -10.76 -1.97 19.87
N LYS A 81 -10.23 -3.02 20.50
CA LYS A 81 -10.92 -4.29 20.57
C LYS A 81 -12.29 -4.23 21.23
N ASN A 82 -12.48 -3.34 22.18
CA ASN A 82 -13.75 -3.20 22.87
C ASN A 82 -14.81 -2.48 22.05
N THR A 83 -14.47 -2.01 20.89
CA THR A 83 -15.39 -1.31 20.01
C THR A 83 -16.47 -2.23 19.46
N PHE A 84 -16.23 -3.53 19.46
CA PHE A 84 -17.08 -4.50 18.80
C PHE A 84 -17.89 -5.37 19.76
N VAL A 85 -18.03 -4.94 20.95
CA VAL A 85 -18.79 -5.71 21.94
C VAL A 85 -20.28 -5.56 21.71
#